data_32581293e6965818af224ffc8b8f04a7
#
_entry.id   32581293e6965818af224ffc8b8f04a7
#
_cell.length_a   1.000
_cell.length_b   1.000
_cell.length_c   1.000
_cell.angle_alpha   90.00
_cell.angle_beta   90.00
_cell.angle_gamma   90.00
#
_symmetry.space_group_name_H-M   'P 1'
#
loop_
_entity.id
_entity.type
_entity.pdbx_description
1 polymer ?
#
loop_
_entity_poly.entity_id
_entity_poly.type
_entity_poly.pdbx_seq_one_letter_code
_entity_poly.pdbx_strand_id
1 'polypeptide(L)'
;MKIHFGAAVDGDKKDYQKIYEVIEKLGHSVVTDHYLTRKIEDINNETPSEAELYAKRSMRWIKNADVVLFETTKADVSVGYELAVAVNLHKPVVVMYHNEKGRAPNSIKGVESEKLQITGYDDETLAEILDISLENAHDSSDVRFNFFISPAIGNYLDWIAKNKKIPRSVYLRTLIQNDMEANEEYR
;
A
#
# COMPACT_ATOMS: atom_id res chain seq x y z
N MET A 1 -2.28 9.78 -2.10
CA MET A 1 -1.28 8.75 -1.73
C MET A 1 -0.48 8.33 -2.96
N LYS A 2 0.74 7.83 -2.74
CA LYS A 2 1.57 7.19 -3.76
C LYS A 2 1.30 5.69 -3.77
N ILE A 3 0.80 5.16 -4.85
CA ILE A 3 0.43 3.76 -4.99
C ILE A 3 1.46 3.04 -5.85
N HIS A 4 2.07 1.97 -5.33
CA HIS A 4 2.77 1.00 -6.16
C HIS A 4 1.75 0.02 -6.71
N PHE A 5 1.65 -0.11 -8.02
CA PHE A 5 0.79 -1.08 -8.68
C PHE A 5 1.62 -2.22 -9.25
N GLY A 6 1.31 -3.45 -8.87
CA GLY A 6 1.95 -4.66 -9.34
C GLY A 6 0.95 -5.62 -9.98
N ALA A 7 1.29 -6.19 -11.14
CA ALA A 7 0.45 -7.13 -11.87
C ALA A 7 1.28 -7.99 -12.82
N ALA A 8 0.74 -9.09 -13.32
CA ALA A 8 1.38 -9.92 -14.34
C ALA A 8 1.59 -9.13 -15.65
N VAL A 9 2.79 -9.14 -16.20
CA VAL A 9 3.10 -8.41 -17.44
C VAL A 9 2.26 -8.87 -18.62
N ASP A 10 1.86 -10.13 -18.65
CA ASP A 10 1.01 -10.73 -19.67
C ASP A 10 -0.48 -10.83 -19.26
N GLY A 11 -0.92 -10.07 -18.28
CA GLY A 11 -2.31 -9.95 -17.87
C GLY A 11 -3.12 -9.01 -18.77
N ASP A 12 -4.36 -8.77 -18.38
CA ASP A 12 -5.29 -7.93 -19.16
C ASP A 12 -4.98 -6.44 -18.99
N LYS A 13 -4.32 -5.85 -19.99
CA LYS A 13 -3.95 -4.44 -19.99
C LYS A 13 -5.15 -3.48 -19.92
N LYS A 14 -6.32 -3.91 -20.39
CA LYS A 14 -7.55 -3.10 -20.31
C LYS A 14 -8.03 -2.99 -18.88
N ASP A 15 -7.99 -4.08 -18.12
CA ASP A 15 -8.35 -4.06 -16.71
C ASP A 15 -7.33 -3.22 -15.90
N TYR A 16 -6.04 -3.35 -16.21
CA TYR A 16 -5.02 -2.52 -15.57
C TYR A 16 -5.22 -1.04 -15.85
N GLN A 17 -5.53 -0.67 -17.09
CA GLN A 17 -5.82 0.71 -17.47
C GLN A 17 -7.03 1.26 -16.69
N LYS A 18 -8.11 0.48 -16.54
CA LYS A 18 -9.27 0.88 -15.72
C LYS A 18 -8.88 1.14 -14.26
N ILE A 19 -8.07 0.24 -13.67
CA ILE A 19 -7.58 0.40 -12.30
C ILE A 19 -6.77 1.69 -12.16
N TYR A 20 -5.85 1.98 -13.08
CA TYR A 20 -5.07 3.23 -13.09
C TYR A 20 -5.96 4.47 -13.13
N GLU A 21 -6.93 4.48 -14.06
CA GLU A 21 -7.87 5.61 -14.21
C GLU A 21 -8.71 5.86 -12.96
N VAL A 22 -9.13 4.79 -12.27
CA VAL A 22 -9.88 4.91 -11.02
C VAL A 22 -8.99 5.46 -9.91
N ILE A 23 -7.75 4.96 -9.75
CA ILE A 23 -6.80 5.46 -8.77
C ILE A 23 -6.54 6.96 -8.96
N GLU A 24 -6.36 7.42 -10.19
CA GLU A 24 -6.15 8.83 -10.50
C GLU A 24 -7.40 9.68 -10.23
N LYS A 25 -8.60 9.18 -10.57
CA LYS A 25 -9.87 9.85 -10.27
C LYS A 25 -10.11 10.01 -8.76
N LEU A 26 -9.63 9.08 -7.94
CA LEU A 26 -9.65 9.15 -6.49
C LEU A 26 -8.59 10.13 -5.91
N GLY A 27 -7.80 10.79 -6.76
CA GLY A 27 -6.80 11.77 -6.34
C GLY A 27 -5.49 11.16 -5.84
N HIS A 28 -5.21 9.91 -6.20
CA HIS A 28 -3.97 9.23 -5.87
C HIS A 28 -3.02 9.18 -7.07
N SER A 29 -1.73 8.91 -6.86
CA SER A 29 -0.74 8.78 -7.91
C SER A 29 -0.15 7.37 -7.95
N VAL A 30 -0.15 6.75 -9.14
CA VAL A 30 0.54 5.48 -9.36
C VAL A 30 2.00 5.77 -9.66
N VAL A 31 2.92 5.17 -8.90
CA VAL A 31 4.37 5.36 -9.07
C VAL A 31 4.99 4.36 -10.05
N THR A 32 4.19 3.39 -10.53
CA THR A 32 4.61 2.32 -11.44
C THR A 32 3.67 2.22 -12.63
N ASP A 33 4.19 2.40 -13.83
CA ASP A 33 3.42 2.35 -15.09
C ASP A 33 3.86 1.22 -16.04
N HIS A 34 4.96 0.55 -15.72
CA HIS A 34 5.57 -0.46 -16.60
C HIS A 34 4.65 -1.65 -16.91
N TYR A 35 3.69 -1.98 -16.05
CA TYR A 35 2.71 -3.03 -16.31
C TYR A 35 1.74 -2.71 -17.45
N LEU A 36 1.56 -1.43 -17.79
CA LEU A 36 0.81 -1.01 -18.97
C LEU A 36 1.64 -1.10 -20.26
N THR A 37 2.92 -0.82 -20.19
CA THR A 37 3.80 -0.64 -21.35
C THR A 37 4.67 -1.85 -21.66
N ARG A 38 5.13 -2.58 -20.64
CA ARG A 38 6.05 -3.71 -20.77
C ARG A 38 5.36 -4.93 -21.38
N LYS A 39 6.09 -5.67 -22.22
CA LYS A 39 5.66 -6.91 -22.88
C LYS A 39 6.51 -8.09 -22.43
N ILE A 40 6.04 -9.30 -22.69
CA ILE A 40 6.79 -10.54 -22.40
C ILE A 40 8.09 -10.60 -23.20
N GLU A 41 8.10 -10.10 -24.44
CA GLU A 41 9.28 -10.04 -25.28
C GLU A 41 10.38 -9.18 -24.64
N ASP A 42 10.01 -8.10 -23.93
CA ASP A 42 10.97 -7.23 -23.25
C ASP A 42 11.65 -8.00 -22.10
N ILE A 43 10.89 -8.83 -21.37
CA ILE A 43 11.42 -9.67 -20.29
C ILE A 43 12.35 -10.76 -20.85
N ASN A 44 11.93 -11.44 -21.92
CA ASN A 44 12.68 -12.54 -22.52
C ASN A 44 14.03 -12.08 -23.12
N ASN A 45 14.11 -10.82 -23.54
CA ASN A 45 15.31 -10.24 -24.13
C ASN A 45 16.16 -9.44 -23.13
N GLU A 46 15.75 -9.40 -21.86
CA GLU A 46 16.41 -8.61 -20.81
C GLU A 46 17.80 -9.19 -20.47
N THR A 47 18.79 -8.33 -20.46
CA THR A 47 20.13 -8.68 -20.02
C THR A 47 20.17 -8.80 -18.49
N PRO A 48 21.15 -9.55 -17.91
CA PRO A 48 21.31 -9.64 -16.46
C PRO A 48 21.44 -8.27 -15.76
N SER A 49 22.09 -7.30 -16.41
CA SER A 49 22.25 -5.93 -15.88
C SER A 49 20.92 -5.18 -15.86
N GLU A 50 20.11 -5.32 -16.89
CA GLU A 50 18.77 -4.72 -16.95
C GLU A 50 17.83 -5.33 -15.92
N ALA A 51 17.87 -6.65 -15.74
CA ALA A 51 17.11 -7.34 -14.71
C ALA A 51 17.51 -6.87 -13.30
N GLU A 52 18.80 -6.67 -13.02
CA GLU A 52 19.28 -6.13 -11.74
C GLU A 52 18.78 -4.70 -11.51
N LEU A 53 18.85 -3.83 -12.53
CA LEU A 53 18.34 -2.47 -12.44
C LEU A 53 16.83 -2.43 -12.23
N TYR A 54 16.11 -3.31 -12.91
CA TYR A 54 14.67 -3.44 -12.73
C TYR A 54 14.33 -3.86 -11.28
N ALA A 55 14.98 -4.89 -10.75
CA ALA A 55 14.77 -5.35 -9.38
C ALA A 55 15.04 -4.24 -8.35
N LYS A 56 16.14 -3.49 -8.50
CA LYS A 56 16.46 -2.35 -7.63
C LYS A 56 15.39 -1.25 -7.71
N ARG A 57 14.87 -0.98 -8.90
CA ARG A 57 13.83 0.03 -9.13
C ARG A 57 12.49 -0.40 -8.52
N SER A 58 12.08 -1.66 -8.72
CA SER A 58 10.86 -2.22 -8.12
C SER A 58 10.91 -2.14 -6.59
N MET A 59 12.03 -2.54 -5.97
CA MET A 59 12.22 -2.42 -4.53
C MET A 59 12.12 -0.98 -4.03
N ARG A 60 12.62 -0.02 -4.79
CA ARG A 60 12.51 1.41 -4.44
C ARG A 60 11.06 1.90 -4.53
N TRP A 61 10.31 1.49 -5.54
CA TRP A 61 8.91 1.83 -5.68
C TRP A 61 8.09 1.29 -4.50
N ILE A 62 8.26 0.00 -4.15
CA ILE A 62 7.58 -0.61 -3.00
C ILE A 62 7.92 0.14 -1.70
N LYS A 63 9.20 0.47 -1.47
CA LYS A 63 9.63 1.20 -0.25
C LYS A 63 9.01 2.59 -0.15
N ASN A 64 8.91 3.30 -1.27
CA ASN A 64 8.47 4.70 -1.31
C ASN A 64 6.95 4.86 -1.49
N ALA A 65 6.22 3.80 -1.77
CA ALA A 65 4.77 3.82 -1.84
C ALA A 65 4.13 3.94 -0.45
N ASP A 66 3.01 4.64 -0.36
CA ASP A 66 2.16 4.68 0.83
C ASP A 66 1.37 3.37 0.95
N VAL A 67 0.84 2.88 -0.19
CA VAL A 67 0.10 1.63 -0.32
C VAL A 67 0.64 0.83 -1.50
N VAL A 68 0.70 -0.49 -1.36
CA VAL A 68 1.08 -1.42 -2.43
C VAL A 68 -0.17 -2.17 -2.88
N LEU A 69 -0.54 -2.04 -4.15
CA LEU A 69 -1.70 -2.67 -4.76
C LEU A 69 -1.26 -3.73 -5.76
N PHE A 70 -1.73 -4.95 -5.60
CA PHE A 70 -1.48 -6.05 -6.54
C PHE A 70 -2.79 -6.50 -7.20
N GLU A 71 -2.78 -6.57 -8.52
CA GLU A 71 -3.82 -7.25 -9.31
C GLU A 71 -3.35 -8.68 -9.61
N THR A 72 -4.08 -9.68 -9.12
CA THR A 72 -3.67 -11.09 -9.10
C THR A 72 -4.61 -12.04 -9.82
N THR A 73 -5.50 -11.53 -10.67
CA THR A 73 -6.39 -12.34 -11.52
C THR A 73 -5.58 -13.35 -12.32
N LYS A 74 -4.44 -12.92 -12.84
CA LYS A 74 -3.42 -13.79 -13.42
C LYS A 74 -2.29 -14.03 -12.43
N ALA A 75 -2.00 -15.30 -12.15
CA ALA A 75 -0.89 -15.68 -11.29
C ALA A 75 0.46 -15.41 -11.98
N ASP A 76 1.40 -14.79 -11.25
CA ASP A 76 2.74 -14.49 -11.70
C ASP A 76 3.74 -14.60 -10.54
N VAL A 77 4.91 -15.20 -10.81
CA VAL A 77 5.95 -15.42 -9.79
C VAL A 77 6.56 -14.09 -9.32
N SER A 78 6.73 -13.14 -10.22
CA SER A 78 7.30 -11.82 -9.89
C SER A 78 6.37 -11.04 -8.98
N VAL A 79 5.06 -11.07 -9.27
CA VAL A 79 4.02 -10.47 -8.41
C VAL A 79 4.03 -11.11 -7.02
N GLY A 80 4.13 -12.44 -6.94
CA GLY A 80 4.24 -13.16 -5.66
C GLY A 80 5.48 -12.77 -4.86
N TYR A 81 6.61 -12.58 -5.52
CA TYR A 81 7.85 -12.11 -4.90
C TYR A 81 7.72 -10.67 -4.36
N GLU A 82 7.23 -9.73 -5.17
CA GLU A 82 7.02 -8.34 -4.78
C GLU A 82 6.02 -8.21 -3.62
N LEU A 83 4.95 -9.01 -3.65
CA LEU A 83 3.96 -9.08 -2.57
C LEU A 83 4.61 -9.55 -1.26
N ALA A 84 5.40 -10.62 -1.28
CA ALA A 84 6.10 -11.10 -0.10
C ALA A 84 7.06 -10.04 0.46
N VAL A 85 7.76 -9.31 -0.41
CA VAL A 85 8.62 -8.20 0.00
C VAL A 85 7.82 -7.07 0.64
N ALA A 86 6.69 -6.66 0.04
CA ALA A 86 5.84 -5.60 0.59
C ALA A 86 5.30 -5.96 1.98
N VAL A 87 4.85 -7.21 2.17
CA VAL A 87 4.38 -7.70 3.48
C VAL A 87 5.53 -7.70 4.50
N ASN A 88 6.72 -8.19 4.14
CA ASN A 88 7.89 -8.19 5.03
C ASN A 88 8.37 -6.78 5.40
N LEU A 89 8.14 -5.80 4.54
CA LEU A 89 8.40 -4.38 4.81
C LEU A 89 7.27 -3.71 5.62
N HIS A 90 6.28 -4.49 6.07
CA HIS A 90 5.10 -4.01 6.81
C HIS A 90 4.33 -2.90 6.08
N LYS A 91 4.36 -2.90 4.74
CA LYS A 91 3.57 -1.97 3.95
C LYS A 91 2.09 -2.33 4.03
N PRO A 92 1.18 -1.35 3.95
CA PRO A 92 -0.22 -1.62 3.62
C PRO A 92 -0.30 -2.25 2.23
N VAL A 93 -0.88 -3.44 2.14
CA VAL A 93 -0.97 -4.21 0.90
C VAL A 93 -2.44 -4.51 0.58
N VAL A 94 -2.85 -4.18 -0.62
CA VAL A 94 -4.15 -4.55 -1.18
C VAL A 94 -3.92 -5.54 -2.32
N VAL A 95 -4.52 -6.71 -2.23
CA VAL A 95 -4.54 -7.74 -3.28
C VAL A 95 -5.93 -7.77 -3.88
N MET A 96 -6.03 -7.52 -5.18
CA MET A 96 -7.28 -7.55 -5.91
C MET A 96 -7.28 -8.68 -6.94
N TYR A 97 -8.47 -9.19 -7.26
CA TYR A 97 -8.69 -10.12 -8.34
C TYR A 97 -10.09 -9.93 -8.94
N HIS A 98 -10.22 -10.12 -10.24
CA HIS A 98 -11.51 -10.02 -10.93
C HIS A 98 -12.33 -11.28 -10.66
N ASN A 99 -13.53 -11.13 -10.08
CA ASN A 99 -14.38 -12.24 -9.63
C ASN A 99 -14.74 -13.26 -10.72
N GLU A 100 -14.97 -12.77 -11.94
CA GLU A 100 -15.36 -13.62 -13.07
C GLU A 100 -14.16 -14.25 -13.81
N LYS A 101 -12.97 -13.62 -13.73
CA LYS A 101 -11.77 -14.01 -14.50
C LYS A 101 -10.76 -14.81 -13.70
N GLY A 102 -10.86 -14.78 -12.37
CA GLY A 102 -9.88 -15.41 -11.50
C GLY A 102 -10.31 -15.52 -10.04
N ARG A 103 -9.33 -15.79 -9.19
CA ARG A 103 -9.50 -15.87 -7.73
C ARG A 103 -8.19 -15.53 -7.03
N ALA A 104 -8.28 -15.06 -5.79
CA ALA A 104 -7.07 -14.88 -4.98
C ALA A 104 -6.34 -16.22 -4.79
N PRO A 105 -5.00 -16.26 -4.97
CA PRO A 105 -4.21 -17.44 -4.67
C PRO A 105 -4.38 -17.87 -3.21
N ASN A 106 -4.60 -19.17 -2.97
CA ASN A 106 -4.83 -19.68 -1.61
C ASN A 106 -3.64 -19.45 -0.68
N SER A 107 -2.42 -19.43 -1.20
CA SER A 107 -1.20 -19.15 -0.44
C SER A 107 -1.20 -17.76 0.19
N ILE A 108 -1.82 -16.78 -0.47
CA ILE A 108 -1.89 -15.40 0.04
C ILE A 108 -2.92 -15.30 1.17
N LYS A 109 -4.01 -16.07 1.10
CA LYS A 109 -5.06 -16.09 2.14
C LYS A 109 -4.55 -16.59 3.50
N GLY A 110 -3.46 -17.37 3.52
CA GLY A 110 -2.84 -17.87 4.74
C GLY A 110 -1.77 -16.93 5.33
N VAL A 111 -1.53 -15.78 4.72
CA VAL A 111 -0.55 -14.80 5.24
C VAL A 111 -1.16 -14.03 6.40
N GLU A 112 -0.58 -14.17 7.58
CA GLU A 112 -0.99 -13.41 8.77
C GLU A 112 -0.38 -12.00 8.74
N SER A 113 -1.19 -11.01 8.35
CA SER A 113 -0.80 -9.61 8.39
C SER A 113 -2.03 -8.73 8.53
N GLU A 114 -2.04 -7.86 9.54
CA GLU A 114 -3.12 -6.88 9.75
C GLU A 114 -3.16 -5.81 8.65
N LYS A 115 -2.08 -5.68 7.86
CA LYS A 115 -1.94 -4.70 6.78
C LYS A 115 -2.19 -5.30 5.40
N LEU A 116 -2.56 -6.58 5.32
CA LEU A 116 -2.88 -7.26 4.07
C LEU A 116 -4.40 -7.37 3.91
N GLN A 117 -4.92 -6.80 2.83
CA GLN A 117 -6.32 -6.93 2.43
C GLN A 117 -6.39 -7.75 1.14
N ILE A 118 -7.40 -8.63 1.04
CA ILE A 118 -7.66 -9.42 -0.18
C ILE A 118 -9.11 -9.20 -0.55
N THR A 119 -9.36 -8.69 -1.76
CA THR A 119 -10.70 -8.35 -2.20
C THR A 119 -10.94 -8.73 -3.67
N GLY A 120 -12.15 -9.16 -3.98
CA GLY A 120 -12.58 -9.38 -5.35
C GLY A 120 -13.30 -8.16 -5.89
N TYR A 121 -13.20 -7.92 -7.18
CA TYR A 121 -13.91 -6.85 -7.89
C TYR A 121 -14.51 -7.39 -9.20
N ASP A 122 -15.44 -6.64 -9.75
CA ASP A 122 -15.95 -6.72 -11.11
C ASP A 122 -15.97 -5.33 -11.75
N ASP A 123 -16.38 -5.24 -13.02
CA ASP A 123 -16.37 -3.98 -13.74
C ASP A 123 -17.29 -2.92 -13.12
N GLU A 124 -18.36 -3.31 -12.43
CA GLU A 124 -19.33 -2.41 -11.81
C GLU A 124 -18.84 -1.92 -10.43
N THR A 125 -18.17 -2.78 -9.69
CA THR A 125 -17.75 -2.53 -8.30
C THR A 125 -16.32 -2.02 -8.17
N LEU A 126 -15.52 -2.00 -9.24
CA LEU A 126 -14.10 -1.64 -9.21
C LEU A 126 -13.83 -0.32 -8.50
N ALA A 127 -14.59 0.73 -8.81
CA ALA A 127 -14.35 2.06 -8.24
C ALA A 127 -14.63 2.10 -6.73
N GLU A 128 -15.74 1.50 -6.30
CA GLU A 128 -16.13 1.43 -4.89
C GLU A 128 -15.14 0.57 -4.08
N ILE A 129 -14.78 -0.59 -4.61
CA ILE A 129 -13.84 -1.52 -3.95
C ILE A 129 -12.44 -0.88 -3.82
N LEU A 130 -11.96 -0.18 -4.87
CA LEU A 130 -10.69 0.53 -4.79
C LEU A 130 -10.70 1.63 -3.74
N ASP A 131 -11.73 2.46 -3.71
CA ASP A 131 -11.87 3.56 -2.76
C ASP A 131 -11.83 3.04 -1.31
N ILE A 132 -12.71 2.10 -0.98
CA ILE A 132 -12.77 1.48 0.35
C ILE A 132 -11.44 0.79 0.72
N SER A 133 -10.84 0.05 -0.23
CA SER A 133 -9.60 -0.69 0.06
C SER A 133 -8.41 0.24 0.27
N LEU A 134 -8.31 1.34 -0.47
CA LEU A 134 -7.24 2.31 -0.32
C LEU A 134 -7.40 3.15 0.95
N GLU A 135 -8.62 3.53 1.34
CA GLU A 135 -8.88 4.17 2.62
C GLU A 135 -8.51 3.27 3.80
N ASN A 136 -8.97 2.02 3.80
CA ASN A 136 -8.63 1.05 4.84
C ASN A 136 -7.12 0.79 4.92
N ALA A 137 -6.43 0.72 3.77
CA ALA A 137 -4.98 0.54 3.72
C ALA A 137 -4.25 1.76 4.28
N HIS A 138 -4.73 2.97 3.99
CA HIS A 138 -4.19 4.20 4.55
C HIS A 138 -4.32 4.23 6.08
N ASP A 139 -5.49 3.92 6.60
CA ASP A 139 -5.74 3.87 8.05
C ASP A 139 -4.89 2.80 8.75
N SER A 140 -4.62 1.68 8.09
CA SER A 140 -3.73 0.62 8.59
C SER A 140 -2.24 1.00 8.56
N SER A 141 -1.87 2.12 7.91
CA SER A 141 -0.49 2.63 7.94
C SER A 141 -0.10 3.18 9.31
N ASP A 142 -1.09 3.60 10.10
CA ASP A 142 -0.86 4.05 11.47
C ASP A 142 -0.40 2.87 12.34
N VAL A 143 0.80 3.00 12.91
CA VAL A 143 1.34 2.01 13.85
C VAL A 143 0.65 2.21 15.19
N ARG A 144 -0.01 1.17 15.71
CA ARG A 144 -0.57 1.21 17.06
C ARG A 144 0.56 1.16 18.08
N PHE A 145 0.74 2.26 18.81
CA PHE A 145 1.73 2.38 19.87
C PHE A 145 1.06 2.47 21.24
N ASN A 146 1.38 1.53 22.13
CA ASN A 146 0.86 1.50 23.50
C ASN A 146 2.01 1.68 24.50
N PHE A 147 1.85 2.56 25.46
CA PHE A 147 2.80 2.75 26.54
C PHE A 147 2.11 3.14 27.84
N PHE A 148 2.79 2.90 28.95
CA PHE A 148 2.30 3.29 30.27
C PHE A 148 2.68 4.73 30.56
N ILE A 149 1.74 5.50 31.11
CA ILE A 149 1.97 6.88 31.54
C ILE A 149 1.75 7.00 33.06
N SER A 150 2.45 7.95 33.68
CA SER A 150 2.19 8.26 35.09
C SER A 150 0.81 8.92 35.27
N PRO A 151 0.21 8.81 36.47
CA PRO A 151 -1.05 9.50 36.75
C PRO A 151 -0.99 11.01 36.49
N ALA A 152 0.15 11.64 36.73
CA ALA A 152 0.35 13.07 36.48
C ALA A 152 0.21 13.41 34.99
N ILE A 153 0.82 12.60 34.08
CA ILE A 153 0.69 12.77 32.63
C ILE A 153 -0.77 12.51 32.22
N GLY A 154 -1.41 11.46 32.77
CA GLY A 154 -2.82 11.17 32.50
C GLY A 154 -3.74 12.34 32.84
N ASN A 155 -3.59 12.91 34.03
CA ASN A 155 -4.37 14.08 34.48
C ASN A 155 -4.13 15.32 33.60
N TYR A 156 -2.91 15.54 33.14
CA TYR A 156 -2.60 16.63 32.22
C TYR A 156 -3.26 16.46 30.86
N LEU A 157 -3.21 15.24 30.30
CA LEU A 157 -3.89 14.94 29.03
C LEU A 157 -5.41 15.09 29.14
N ASP A 158 -5.98 14.74 30.30
CA ASP A 158 -7.42 14.96 30.58
C ASP A 158 -7.76 16.44 30.62
N TRP A 159 -6.91 17.22 31.27
CA TRP A 159 -7.06 18.67 31.32
C TRP A 159 -7.02 19.28 29.90
N ILE A 160 -6.07 18.87 29.03
CA ILE A 160 -5.99 19.28 27.62
C ILE A 160 -7.28 18.92 26.88
N ALA A 161 -7.74 17.68 27.00
CA ALA A 161 -8.95 17.22 26.31
C ALA A 161 -10.20 18.03 26.74
N LYS A 162 -10.29 18.33 28.01
CA LYS A 162 -11.43 19.08 28.59
C LYS A 162 -11.39 20.58 28.25
N ASN A 163 -10.23 21.22 28.39
CA ASN A 163 -10.13 22.67 28.32
C ASN A 163 -9.80 23.17 26.92
N LYS A 164 -8.96 22.43 26.14
CA LYS A 164 -8.60 22.81 24.78
C LYS A 164 -9.41 22.10 23.72
N LYS A 165 -10.27 21.14 24.12
CA LYS A 165 -11.12 20.33 23.21
C LYS A 165 -10.31 19.55 22.17
N ILE A 166 -9.07 19.16 22.49
CA ILE A 166 -8.18 18.37 21.65
C ILE A 166 -8.14 16.96 22.23
N PRO A 167 -8.48 15.91 21.47
CA PRO A 167 -8.34 14.52 21.93
C PRO A 167 -6.91 14.20 22.37
N ARG A 168 -6.73 13.38 23.42
CA ARG A 168 -5.41 13.02 23.98
C ARG A 168 -4.44 12.50 22.91
N SER A 169 -4.90 11.61 22.03
CA SER A 169 -4.09 11.04 20.94
C SER A 169 -3.66 12.09 19.92
N VAL A 170 -4.53 13.01 19.56
CA VAL A 170 -4.22 14.11 18.65
C VAL A 170 -3.17 15.03 19.26
N TYR A 171 -3.33 15.39 20.53
CA TYR A 171 -2.35 16.23 21.23
C TYR A 171 -0.95 15.58 21.29
N LEU A 172 -0.88 14.28 21.65
CA LEU A 172 0.38 13.54 21.67
C LEU A 172 1.02 13.45 20.28
N ARG A 173 0.23 13.17 19.25
CA ARG A 173 0.72 13.12 17.85
C ARG A 173 1.31 14.47 17.44
N THR A 174 0.62 15.57 17.74
CA THR A 174 1.09 16.92 17.42
C THR A 174 2.41 17.25 18.13
N LEU A 175 2.57 16.85 19.41
CA LEU A 175 3.83 17.04 20.13
C LEU A 175 5.00 16.31 19.47
N ILE A 176 4.79 15.05 19.08
CA ILE A 176 5.81 14.24 18.41
C ILE A 176 6.14 14.81 17.02
N GLN A 177 5.13 15.23 16.26
CA GLN A 177 5.34 15.83 14.94
C GLN A 177 6.15 17.11 15.02
N ASN A 178 5.84 17.99 15.98
CA ASN A 178 6.61 19.21 16.20
C ASN A 178 8.06 18.91 16.59
N ASP A 179 8.30 17.89 17.42
CA ASP A 179 9.65 17.46 17.80
C ASP A 179 10.42 16.89 16.59
N MET A 180 9.77 16.06 15.77
CA MET A 180 10.35 15.54 14.52
C MET A 180 10.74 16.65 13.54
N GLU A 181 9.89 17.68 13.40
CA GLU A 181 10.16 18.82 12.52
C GLU A 181 11.31 19.71 13.03
N ALA A 182 11.46 19.80 14.35
CA ALA A 182 12.53 20.57 14.98
C ALA A 182 13.87 19.81 15.07
N ASN A 183 13.86 18.50 14.91
CA ASN A 183 15.04 17.66 15.07
C ASN A 183 15.87 17.60 13.78
N GLU A 184 16.98 18.31 13.75
CA GLU A 184 17.88 18.35 12.59
C GLU A 184 18.59 17.01 12.31
N GLU A 185 18.78 16.15 13.33
CA GLU A 185 19.43 14.84 13.18
C GLU A 185 18.50 13.79 12.54
N TYR A 186 17.17 14.02 12.57
CA TYR A 186 16.19 13.12 12.00
C TYR A 186 15.93 13.38 10.49
N ARG A 187 16.28 14.56 9.99
CA ARG A 187 16.17 14.93 8.57
C ARG A 187 17.35 14.38 7.77
#